data_a2ec9c056db1f9bfb5d58d543fdde726
#
_entry.id   a2ec9c056db1f9bfb5d58d543fdde726
#
_cell.length_a   1.000
_cell.length_b   1.000
_cell.length_c   1.000
_cell.angle_alpha   90.00
_cell.angle_beta   90.00
_cell.angle_gamma   90.00
#
_symmetry.space_group_name_H-M   'P 1'
#
loop_
_entity.id
_entity.type
_entity.pdbx_description
1 polymer ?
#
loop_
_entity_poly.entity_id
_entity_poly.type
_entity_poly.pdbx_seq_one_letter_code
_entity_poly.pdbx_strand_id
1 'polypeptide(L)'
;IMGKVYLKTKYDNEMKMEIPHNHNFASAMFGFREMAAEIVPYHLIDDIYDDFKREDIALDYIDQCNVLFNKFGVTPHIPDYPDVLKPFLGRKIWKDTINSISRDENKWSAGYFVKPAVRSKAFTGKTISSIKDLMGCGNHAEDYEVLVSESLDIAAEWRCFITYDEIIDVRPYGMIIDKSRKGYLYHYDAQVLNSMMESFVSWEDRPMACSMDICVTKDGRTLLVEFNDAYSLGAYGLADIYYAKLISARWSQLLGVKDEYHF
;
A
#
# COMPACT_ATOMS: atom_id res chain seq x y z
N ILE A 1 0.52 28.73 6.50
CA ILE A 1 -0.17 28.19 7.68
C ILE A 1 -0.12 26.68 7.52
N MET A 2 0.47 25.98 8.48
CA MET A 2 0.45 24.52 8.49
C MET A 2 -1.00 24.03 8.52
N GLY A 3 -1.34 23.05 7.70
CA GLY A 3 -2.62 22.39 7.71
C GLY A 3 -2.84 21.57 8.98
N LYS A 4 -4.08 21.17 9.21
CA LYS A 4 -4.46 20.27 10.31
C LYS A 4 -4.26 18.81 9.90
N VAL A 5 -4.05 17.96 10.88
CA VAL A 5 -4.05 16.52 10.70
C VAL A 5 -5.31 15.95 11.35
N TYR A 6 -6.24 15.55 10.53
CA TYR A 6 -7.49 14.93 10.96
C TYR A 6 -7.27 13.46 11.24
N LEU A 7 -7.60 13.03 12.45
CA LEU A 7 -7.39 11.68 12.94
C LEU A 7 -8.71 10.94 13.12
N LYS A 8 -8.93 9.87 12.37
CA LYS A 8 -10.07 9.00 12.60
C LYS A 8 -9.93 8.30 13.94
N THR A 9 -10.94 8.48 14.81
CA THR A 9 -10.99 7.90 16.15
C THR A 9 -12.20 7.00 16.34
N LYS A 10 -12.18 6.25 17.43
CA LYS A 10 -13.30 5.51 17.98
C LYS A 10 -13.29 5.63 19.49
N TYR A 11 -14.49 5.57 20.08
CA TYR A 11 -14.60 5.54 21.53
C TYR A 11 -14.27 4.15 22.07
N ASP A 12 -13.34 4.08 23.01
CA ASP A 12 -12.99 2.85 23.71
C ASP A 12 -13.76 2.78 25.05
N ASN A 13 -14.64 1.79 25.19
CA ASN A 13 -15.50 1.65 26.35
C ASN A 13 -14.75 1.22 27.62
N GLU A 14 -13.63 0.52 27.48
CA GLU A 14 -12.81 0.08 28.61
C GLU A 14 -11.96 1.24 29.14
N MET A 15 -11.31 1.97 28.22
CA MET A 15 -10.48 3.12 28.58
C MET A 15 -11.30 4.39 28.81
N LYS A 16 -12.60 4.41 28.45
CA LYS A 16 -13.52 5.55 28.53
C LYS A 16 -12.98 6.82 27.88
N MET A 17 -12.35 6.67 26.71
CA MET A 17 -11.75 7.78 25.98
C MET A 17 -11.76 7.52 24.46
N GLU A 18 -11.55 8.60 23.71
CA GLU A 18 -11.30 8.54 22.28
C GLU A 18 -9.87 8.02 22.01
N ILE A 19 -9.76 7.00 21.14
CA ILE A 19 -8.49 6.44 20.71
C ILE A 19 -8.41 6.45 19.17
N PRO A 20 -7.21 6.45 18.59
CA PRO A 20 -7.03 6.23 17.16
C PRO A 20 -7.73 4.95 16.70
N HIS A 21 -8.40 4.99 15.55
CA HIS A 21 -9.24 3.89 15.09
C HIS A 21 -8.47 2.58 14.88
N ASN A 22 -7.19 2.68 14.52
CA ASN A 22 -6.29 1.53 14.39
C ASN A 22 -4.84 1.90 14.73
N HIS A 23 -3.99 0.89 14.75
CA HIS A 23 -2.58 1.00 15.09
C HIS A 23 -1.78 1.92 14.14
N ASN A 24 -2.04 1.88 12.83
CA ASN A 24 -1.34 2.72 11.87
C ASN A 24 -1.68 4.21 12.10
N PHE A 25 -2.95 4.53 12.40
CA PHE A 25 -3.36 5.91 12.69
C PHE A 25 -2.74 6.41 14.00
N ALA A 26 -2.57 5.52 14.99
CA ALA A 26 -1.85 5.87 16.23
C ALA A 26 -0.37 6.21 15.95
N SER A 27 0.31 5.39 15.16
CA SER A 27 1.70 5.63 14.77
C SER A 27 1.86 6.96 14.02
N ALA A 28 1.02 7.22 13.02
CA ALA A 28 1.04 8.49 12.30
C ALA A 28 0.77 9.69 13.23
N MET A 29 -0.23 9.57 14.12
CA MET A 29 -0.54 10.61 15.11
C MET A 29 0.67 10.96 15.99
N PHE A 30 1.38 9.96 16.48
CA PHE A 30 2.58 10.19 17.29
C PHE A 30 3.66 10.91 16.48
N GLY A 31 3.93 10.48 15.25
CA GLY A 31 4.90 11.15 14.38
C GLY A 31 4.53 12.60 14.07
N PHE A 32 3.27 12.88 13.77
CA PHE A 32 2.80 14.26 13.54
C PHE A 32 2.88 15.12 14.81
N ARG A 33 2.58 14.56 15.99
CA ARG A 33 2.73 15.27 17.27
C ARG A 33 4.18 15.62 17.58
N GLU A 34 5.12 14.74 17.28
CA GLU A 34 6.56 15.05 17.42
C GLU A 34 6.97 16.25 16.53
N MET A 35 6.29 16.47 15.42
CA MET A 35 6.49 17.60 14.52
C MET A 35 5.59 18.80 14.84
N ALA A 36 4.96 18.82 16.00
CA ALA A 36 4.07 19.88 16.49
C ALA A 36 2.83 20.14 15.63
N ALA A 37 2.33 19.13 14.92
CA ALA A 37 1.09 19.23 14.16
C ALA A 37 -0.15 19.41 15.04
N GLU A 38 -1.12 20.18 14.57
CA GLU A 38 -2.46 20.24 15.16
C GLU A 38 -3.25 18.98 14.78
N ILE A 39 -3.55 18.12 15.77
CA ILE A 39 -4.33 16.90 15.57
C ILE A 39 -5.79 17.15 15.90
N VAL A 40 -6.70 16.89 14.97
CA VAL A 40 -8.14 17.06 15.12
C VAL A 40 -8.83 15.70 15.04
N PRO A 41 -9.35 15.14 16.14
CA PRO A 41 -10.07 13.88 16.11
C PRO A 41 -11.42 14.02 15.41
N TYR A 42 -11.86 12.97 14.70
CA TYR A 42 -13.18 12.89 14.09
C TYR A 42 -13.67 11.44 13.98
N HIS A 43 -14.97 11.25 13.75
CA HIS A 43 -15.60 9.93 13.64
C HIS A 43 -16.00 9.58 12.20
N LEU A 44 -16.71 10.47 11.54
CA LEU A 44 -17.22 10.28 10.18
C LEU A 44 -16.59 11.31 9.23
N ILE A 45 -16.36 10.90 7.99
CA ILE A 45 -15.76 11.80 6.99
C ILE A 45 -16.63 13.07 6.79
N ASP A 46 -17.95 12.95 6.92
CA ASP A 46 -18.87 14.06 6.79
C ASP A 46 -18.64 15.13 7.87
N ASP A 47 -18.13 14.75 9.04
CA ASP A 47 -17.85 15.69 10.16
C ASP A 47 -16.79 16.73 9.78
N ILE A 48 -15.92 16.39 8.85
CA ILE A 48 -14.77 17.22 8.45
C ILE A 48 -14.85 17.69 7.00
N TYR A 49 -15.74 17.13 6.18
CA TYR A 49 -15.73 17.33 4.74
C TYR A 49 -15.76 18.79 4.32
N ASP A 50 -16.65 19.59 4.91
CA ASP A 50 -16.83 21.00 4.53
C ASP A 50 -15.63 21.87 4.93
N ASP A 51 -15.04 21.61 6.10
CA ASP A 51 -13.94 22.38 6.67
C ASP A 51 -12.55 21.95 6.16
N PHE A 52 -12.44 20.78 5.55
CA PHE A 52 -11.19 20.22 5.08
C PHE A 52 -10.59 21.04 3.93
N LYS A 53 -9.31 21.44 4.07
CA LYS A 53 -8.56 22.27 3.13
C LYS A 53 -7.49 21.48 2.41
N ARG A 54 -6.90 22.05 1.36
CA ARG A 54 -5.83 21.40 0.59
C ARG A 54 -4.55 21.13 1.40
N GLU A 55 -4.28 21.95 2.39
CA GLU A 55 -3.12 21.85 3.27
C GLU A 55 -3.32 20.81 4.38
N ASP A 56 -4.54 20.29 4.56
CA ASP A 56 -4.87 19.34 5.61
C ASP A 56 -4.55 17.90 5.17
N ILE A 57 -4.35 17.03 6.17
CA ILE A 57 -4.11 15.60 6.00
C ILE A 57 -5.17 14.84 6.78
N ALA A 58 -5.69 13.75 6.22
CA ALA A 58 -6.58 12.85 6.96
C ALA A 58 -5.94 11.47 7.14
N LEU A 59 -5.94 11.00 8.37
CA LEU A 59 -5.53 9.66 8.74
C LEU A 59 -6.77 8.78 8.77
N ASP A 60 -7.10 8.20 7.62
CA ASP A 60 -8.28 7.35 7.41
C ASP A 60 -8.00 6.27 6.35
N TYR A 61 -8.98 5.44 6.10
CA TYR A 61 -8.95 4.39 5.09
C TYR A 61 -8.97 4.98 3.67
N ILE A 62 -8.43 4.22 2.73
CA ILE A 62 -8.27 4.64 1.32
C ILE A 62 -9.57 5.22 0.75
N ASP A 63 -10.70 4.55 0.98
CA ASP A 63 -11.99 4.98 0.40
C ASP A 63 -12.44 6.33 0.96
N GLN A 64 -12.19 6.59 2.24
CA GLN A 64 -12.51 7.85 2.90
C GLN A 64 -11.55 8.96 2.46
N CYS A 65 -10.26 8.67 2.36
CA CYS A 65 -9.28 9.61 1.81
C CYS A 65 -9.66 10.02 0.37
N ASN A 66 -10.14 9.08 -0.45
CA ASN A 66 -10.58 9.36 -1.82
C ASN A 66 -11.77 10.32 -1.87
N VAL A 67 -12.68 10.30 -0.89
CA VAL A 67 -13.77 11.29 -0.78
C VAL A 67 -13.19 12.70 -0.65
N LEU A 68 -12.17 12.87 0.20
CA LEU A 68 -11.53 14.18 0.41
C LEU A 68 -10.71 14.61 -0.82
N PHE A 69 -9.97 13.71 -1.47
CA PHE A 69 -9.27 14.05 -2.71
C PHE A 69 -10.24 14.46 -3.82
N ASN A 70 -11.36 13.76 -3.96
CA ASN A 70 -12.39 14.07 -4.96
C ASN A 70 -13.02 15.45 -4.75
N LYS A 71 -13.13 15.94 -3.50
CA LYS A 71 -13.55 17.33 -3.19
C LYS A 71 -12.71 18.36 -3.95
N PHE A 72 -11.44 18.07 -4.17
CA PHE A 72 -10.50 18.96 -4.87
C PHE A 72 -10.27 18.59 -6.34
N GLY A 73 -11.07 17.66 -6.88
CA GLY A 73 -10.93 17.18 -8.26
C GLY A 73 -9.70 16.27 -8.48
N VAL A 74 -9.16 15.70 -7.42
CA VAL A 74 -8.00 14.79 -7.46
C VAL A 74 -8.49 13.36 -7.33
N THR A 75 -8.02 12.49 -8.24
CA THR A 75 -8.22 11.04 -8.13
C THR A 75 -6.84 10.41 -8.01
N PRO A 76 -6.43 9.96 -6.81
CA PRO A 76 -5.15 9.29 -6.64
C PRO A 76 -5.07 8.07 -7.54
N HIS A 77 -4.00 7.99 -8.30
CA HIS A 77 -3.74 6.85 -9.16
C HIS A 77 -2.23 6.64 -9.33
N ILE A 78 -1.80 5.43 -9.05
CA ILE A 78 -0.51 4.90 -9.49
C ILE A 78 -0.77 3.55 -10.16
N PRO A 79 0.04 3.15 -11.16
CA PRO A 79 -0.08 1.82 -11.74
C PRO A 79 0.30 0.74 -10.70
N ASP A 80 -0.38 -0.42 -10.72
CA ASP A 80 0.00 -1.57 -9.90
C ASP A 80 1.46 -1.98 -10.09
N TYR A 81 1.93 -1.90 -11.34
CA TYR A 81 3.30 -2.20 -11.74
C TYR A 81 3.77 -1.15 -12.74
N PRO A 82 4.46 -0.10 -12.29
CA PRO A 82 5.02 0.93 -13.19
C PRO A 82 5.92 0.32 -14.26
N ASP A 83 5.84 0.83 -15.48
CA ASP A 83 6.59 0.26 -16.63
C ASP A 83 8.09 0.18 -16.36
N VAL A 84 8.65 1.18 -15.70
CA VAL A 84 10.08 1.23 -15.33
C VAL A 84 10.50 0.11 -14.38
N LEU A 85 9.55 -0.47 -13.62
CA LEU A 85 9.80 -1.54 -12.66
C LEU A 85 9.46 -2.93 -13.20
N LYS A 86 8.87 -3.04 -14.39
CA LYS A 86 8.55 -4.34 -15.02
C LYS A 86 9.73 -5.31 -15.14
N PRO A 87 10.99 -4.87 -15.41
CA PRO A 87 12.13 -5.76 -15.45
C PRO A 87 12.39 -6.55 -14.16
N PHE A 88 11.87 -6.07 -13.04
CA PHE A 88 12.08 -6.69 -11.71
C PHE A 88 10.95 -7.62 -11.28
N LEU A 89 9.93 -7.84 -12.12
CA LEU A 89 8.79 -8.68 -11.76
C LEU A 89 9.11 -10.18 -11.74
N GLY A 90 10.02 -10.63 -12.61
CA GLY A 90 10.45 -12.03 -12.71
C GLY A 90 9.34 -13.05 -13.02
N ARG A 91 8.14 -12.57 -13.41
CA ARG A 91 6.97 -13.37 -13.74
C ARG A 91 6.08 -12.66 -14.74
N LYS A 92 5.24 -13.41 -15.42
CA LYS A 92 4.19 -12.83 -16.28
C LYS A 92 3.02 -12.35 -15.43
N ILE A 93 2.53 -11.16 -15.78
CA ILE A 93 1.33 -10.54 -15.20
C ILE A 93 0.46 -10.05 -16.35
N TRP A 94 -0.84 -10.34 -16.28
CA TRP A 94 -1.80 -9.92 -17.30
C TRP A 94 -3.16 -9.61 -16.67
N LYS A 95 -4.01 -8.95 -17.45
CA LYS A 95 -5.39 -8.65 -17.07
C LYS A 95 -6.32 -9.76 -17.57
N ASP A 96 -7.30 -10.09 -16.74
CA ASP A 96 -8.41 -10.98 -17.07
C ASP A 96 -9.66 -10.51 -16.31
N THR A 97 -10.75 -11.26 -16.38
CA THR A 97 -11.92 -11.02 -15.56
C THR A 97 -12.19 -12.19 -14.63
N ILE A 98 -12.82 -11.92 -13.49
CA ILE A 98 -13.10 -12.97 -12.50
C ILE A 98 -14.03 -14.05 -13.08
N ASN A 99 -15.00 -13.67 -13.91
CA ASN A 99 -15.89 -14.63 -14.56
C ASN A 99 -15.18 -15.44 -15.65
N SER A 100 -14.24 -14.85 -16.36
CA SER A 100 -13.40 -15.58 -17.32
C SER A 100 -12.59 -16.67 -16.63
N ILE A 101 -12.00 -16.35 -15.46
CA ILE A 101 -11.27 -17.33 -14.68
C ILE A 101 -12.19 -18.42 -14.15
N SER A 102 -13.33 -18.06 -13.57
CA SER A 102 -14.24 -19.03 -12.93
C SER A 102 -14.89 -20.01 -13.89
N ARG A 103 -15.02 -19.65 -15.16
CA ARG A 103 -15.65 -20.47 -16.21
C ARG A 103 -14.69 -21.40 -16.96
N ASP A 104 -13.37 -21.22 -16.78
CA ASP A 104 -12.34 -21.97 -17.48
C ASP A 104 -11.49 -22.77 -16.49
N GLU A 105 -11.63 -24.09 -16.55
CA GLU A 105 -10.90 -25.01 -15.69
C GLU A 105 -9.37 -24.87 -15.85
N ASN A 106 -8.89 -24.62 -17.06
CA ASN A 106 -7.46 -24.43 -17.28
C ASN A 106 -6.94 -23.16 -16.60
N LYS A 107 -7.79 -22.16 -16.38
CA LYS A 107 -7.42 -20.93 -15.68
C LYS A 107 -7.45 -21.10 -14.17
N TRP A 108 -8.54 -21.62 -13.61
CA TRP A 108 -8.66 -21.74 -12.15
C TRP A 108 -7.85 -22.91 -11.56
N SER A 109 -7.42 -23.90 -12.34
CA SER A 109 -6.56 -25.00 -11.86
C SER A 109 -5.05 -24.72 -12.00
N ALA A 110 -4.69 -23.64 -12.67
CA ALA A 110 -3.29 -23.36 -13.03
C ALA A 110 -2.39 -22.92 -11.86
N GLY A 111 -2.98 -22.59 -10.71
CA GLY A 111 -2.21 -22.10 -9.55
C GLY A 111 -1.71 -20.68 -9.70
N TYR A 112 -2.41 -19.84 -10.47
CA TYR A 112 -2.06 -18.42 -10.62
C TYR A 112 -2.48 -17.62 -9.40
N PHE A 113 -1.70 -16.57 -9.11
CA PHE A 113 -2.09 -15.55 -8.16
C PHE A 113 -3.05 -14.57 -8.83
N VAL A 114 -4.19 -14.29 -8.19
CA VAL A 114 -5.24 -13.41 -8.71
C VAL A 114 -5.56 -12.35 -7.66
N LYS A 115 -5.58 -11.09 -8.07
CA LYS A 115 -6.03 -9.97 -7.25
C LYS A 115 -6.98 -9.06 -8.02
N PRO A 116 -7.96 -8.39 -7.35
CA PRO A 116 -8.75 -7.36 -7.99
C PRO A 116 -7.84 -6.28 -8.58
N ALA A 117 -8.21 -5.73 -9.74
CA ALA A 117 -7.56 -4.54 -10.27
C ALA A 117 -7.76 -3.34 -9.32
N VAL A 118 -6.90 -2.32 -9.38
CA VAL A 118 -6.75 -1.21 -8.41
C VAL A 118 -8.07 -0.60 -7.89
N ARG A 119 -9.12 -0.63 -8.69
CA ARG A 119 -10.43 -0.04 -8.34
C ARG A 119 -11.41 -0.99 -7.69
N SER A 120 -11.08 -2.26 -7.57
CA SER A 120 -11.98 -3.28 -7.05
C SER A 120 -11.33 -3.98 -5.86
N LYS A 121 -11.81 -3.72 -4.65
CA LYS A 121 -11.42 -4.45 -3.43
C LYS A 121 -12.39 -5.61 -3.15
N ALA A 122 -12.82 -6.32 -4.19
CA ALA A 122 -13.80 -7.39 -4.05
C ALA A 122 -13.30 -8.54 -3.16
N PHE A 123 -11.99 -8.80 -3.15
CA PHE A 123 -11.35 -9.79 -2.28
C PHE A 123 -9.86 -9.49 -2.09
N THR A 124 -9.23 -10.13 -1.10
CA THR A 124 -7.77 -10.09 -0.93
C THR A 124 -7.11 -11.01 -1.94
N GLY A 125 -6.06 -10.54 -2.63
CA GLY A 125 -5.31 -11.32 -3.60
C GLY A 125 -4.88 -12.68 -3.04
N LYS A 126 -5.04 -13.74 -3.83
CA LYS A 126 -4.73 -15.12 -3.43
C LYS A 126 -4.40 -16.01 -4.62
N THR A 127 -3.74 -17.10 -4.36
CA THR A 127 -3.50 -18.15 -5.37
C THR A 127 -4.78 -18.96 -5.59
N ILE A 128 -5.15 -19.14 -6.86
CA ILE A 128 -6.30 -19.94 -7.30
C ILE A 128 -5.76 -21.25 -7.90
N SER A 129 -6.03 -22.36 -7.25
CA SER A 129 -5.61 -23.70 -7.66
C SER A 129 -6.80 -24.67 -7.79
N SER A 130 -7.97 -24.25 -7.31
CA SER A 130 -9.20 -25.01 -7.36
C SER A 130 -10.41 -24.10 -7.44
N ILE A 131 -11.55 -24.65 -7.87
CA ILE A 131 -12.81 -23.90 -7.91
C ILE A 131 -13.21 -23.38 -6.50
N LYS A 132 -12.79 -24.03 -5.43
CA LYS A 132 -13.07 -23.60 -4.06
C LYS A 132 -12.37 -22.28 -3.70
N ASP A 133 -11.23 -22.00 -4.30
CA ASP A 133 -10.47 -20.77 -4.04
C ASP A 133 -11.19 -19.53 -4.59
N LEU A 134 -12.12 -19.72 -5.54
CA LEU A 134 -12.98 -18.66 -6.07
C LEU A 134 -14.15 -18.29 -5.15
N MET A 135 -14.40 -19.08 -4.10
CA MET A 135 -15.41 -18.74 -3.11
C MET A 135 -15.05 -17.41 -2.41
N GLY A 136 -16.01 -16.48 -2.38
CA GLY A 136 -15.81 -15.14 -1.85
C GLY A 136 -15.12 -14.15 -2.80
N CYS A 137 -14.85 -14.54 -4.04
CA CYS A 137 -14.31 -13.64 -5.08
C CYS A 137 -15.40 -12.90 -5.88
N GLY A 138 -16.62 -12.79 -5.35
CA GLY A 138 -17.75 -12.16 -6.00
C GLY A 138 -18.82 -13.15 -6.45
N ASN A 139 -19.80 -12.66 -7.18
CA ASN A 139 -20.87 -13.46 -7.75
C ASN A 139 -20.85 -13.38 -9.28
N HIS A 140 -21.47 -14.34 -9.95
CA HIS A 140 -21.49 -14.39 -11.41
C HIS A 140 -22.33 -13.29 -12.08
N ALA A 141 -23.06 -12.50 -11.31
CA ALA A 141 -23.90 -11.42 -11.83
C ALA A 141 -23.08 -10.15 -12.16
N GLU A 142 -21.94 -9.96 -11.47
CA GLU A 142 -21.06 -8.82 -11.67
C GLU A 142 -19.66 -9.30 -12.05
N ASP A 143 -19.26 -9.06 -13.30
CA ASP A 143 -17.90 -9.31 -13.74
C ASP A 143 -17.03 -8.08 -13.47
N TYR A 144 -15.77 -8.30 -13.15
CA TYR A 144 -14.80 -7.22 -12.93
C TYR A 144 -13.38 -7.65 -13.30
N GLU A 145 -12.56 -6.65 -13.60
CA GLU A 145 -11.17 -6.84 -13.98
C GLU A 145 -10.31 -7.30 -12.79
N VAL A 146 -9.47 -8.27 -13.05
CA VAL A 146 -8.46 -8.78 -12.11
C VAL A 146 -7.09 -8.77 -12.77
N LEU A 147 -6.05 -8.68 -11.94
CA LEU A 147 -4.69 -8.97 -12.32
C LEU A 147 -4.38 -10.42 -11.98
N VAL A 148 -3.88 -11.13 -12.97
CA VAL A 148 -3.44 -12.51 -12.86
C VAL A 148 -1.93 -12.57 -13.02
N SER A 149 -1.25 -13.32 -12.17
CA SER A 149 0.19 -13.52 -12.32
C SER A 149 0.59 -14.96 -12.09
N GLU A 150 1.70 -15.36 -12.71
CA GLU A 150 2.40 -16.56 -12.30
C GLU A 150 2.75 -16.46 -10.81
N SER A 151 2.63 -17.56 -10.08
CA SER A 151 2.95 -17.62 -8.66
C SER A 151 4.46 -17.60 -8.43
N LEU A 152 4.90 -16.91 -7.39
CA LEU A 152 6.28 -16.91 -6.92
C LEU A 152 6.43 -17.85 -5.72
N ASP A 153 7.49 -18.62 -5.69
CA ASP A 153 7.87 -19.42 -4.53
C ASP A 153 8.66 -18.54 -3.54
N ILE A 154 7.93 -17.71 -2.79
CA ILE A 154 8.48 -16.69 -1.91
C ILE A 154 9.04 -17.32 -0.64
N ALA A 155 10.27 -16.95 -0.28
CA ALA A 155 10.92 -17.34 0.95
C ALA A 155 10.85 -16.25 2.03
N ALA A 156 10.94 -14.97 1.64
CA ALA A 156 10.82 -13.82 2.54
C ALA A 156 10.41 -12.57 1.78
N GLU A 157 9.75 -11.64 2.46
CA GLU A 157 9.27 -10.38 1.90
C GLU A 157 9.65 -9.19 2.78
N TRP A 158 9.85 -8.04 2.15
CA TRP A 158 10.10 -6.75 2.80
C TRP A 158 9.32 -5.65 2.13
N ARG A 159 8.92 -4.66 2.93
CA ARG A 159 8.39 -3.39 2.46
C ARG A 159 9.49 -2.34 2.51
N CYS A 160 9.82 -1.79 1.33
CA CYS A 160 10.74 -0.67 1.18
C CYS A 160 9.93 0.62 1.14
N PHE A 161 10.09 1.49 2.14
CA PHE A 161 9.43 2.78 2.20
C PHE A 161 10.29 3.83 1.48
N ILE A 162 9.67 4.60 0.59
CA ILE A 162 10.35 5.57 -0.25
C ILE A 162 9.71 6.94 -0.04
N THR A 163 10.53 7.94 0.21
CA THR A 163 10.13 9.34 0.29
C THR A 163 11.19 10.21 -0.39
N TYR A 164 10.78 11.09 -1.30
CA TYR A 164 11.67 12.01 -2.01
C TYR A 164 12.89 11.32 -2.64
N ASP A 165 12.62 10.22 -3.38
CA ASP A 165 13.63 9.43 -4.11
C ASP A 165 14.63 8.66 -3.23
N GLU A 166 14.39 8.57 -1.93
CA GLU A 166 15.22 7.82 -1.01
C GLU A 166 14.46 6.70 -0.31
N ILE A 167 15.10 5.54 -0.16
CA ILE A 167 14.60 4.49 0.73
C ILE A 167 14.86 4.93 2.16
N ILE A 168 13.80 5.19 2.91
CA ILE A 168 13.89 5.65 4.30
C ILE A 168 13.96 4.50 5.31
N ASP A 169 13.41 3.34 4.96
CA ASP A 169 13.53 2.11 5.75
C ASP A 169 13.12 0.89 4.90
N VAL A 170 13.58 -0.29 5.31
CA VAL A 170 13.18 -1.59 4.75
C VAL A 170 12.75 -2.48 5.90
N ARG A 171 11.45 -2.82 5.94
CA ARG A 171 10.84 -3.57 7.04
C ARG A 171 10.40 -4.97 6.60
N PRO A 172 10.61 -6.00 7.43
CA PRO A 172 10.08 -7.33 7.17
C PRO A 172 8.56 -7.29 6.98
N TYR A 173 8.08 -7.98 5.94
CA TYR A 173 6.68 -8.07 5.58
C TYR A 173 6.40 -9.49 5.10
N GLY A 174 5.42 -10.16 5.70
CA GLY A 174 5.06 -11.52 5.26
C GLY A 174 6.19 -12.56 5.36
N MET A 175 7.10 -12.44 6.33
CA MET A 175 8.21 -13.38 6.49
C MET A 175 7.73 -14.80 6.75
N ILE A 176 8.13 -15.73 5.90
CA ILE A 176 8.03 -17.18 6.17
C ILE A 176 9.25 -17.57 6.99
N ILE A 177 9.06 -17.75 8.30
CA ILE A 177 10.08 -18.33 9.17
C ILE A 177 10.05 -19.84 8.98
N ASP A 178 11.01 -20.40 8.28
CA ASP A 178 11.24 -21.83 8.30
C ASP A 178 11.83 -22.21 9.66
N LYS A 179 10.97 -22.73 10.54
CA LYS A 179 11.35 -23.19 11.89
C LYS A 179 12.33 -24.38 11.87
N SER A 180 12.46 -25.07 10.74
CA SER A 180 13.37 -26.22 10.58
C SER A 180 14.81 -25.80 10.29
N ARG A 181 15.01 -24.59 9.86
CA ARG A 181 16.33 -24.02 9.55
C ARG A 181 16.51 -22.71 10.31
N LYS A 182 17.69 -22.48 10.86
CA LYS A 182 18.08 -21.30 11.62
C LYS A 182 17.75 -19.99 10.87
N GLY A 183 16.53 -19.62 10.89
CA GLY A 183 15.66 -18.49 10.71
C GLY A 183 16.03 -17.33 9.80
N TYR A 184 17.22 -17.19 9.20
CA TYR A 184 17.59 -15.99 8.43
C TYR A 184 18.47 -16.31 7.21
N LEU A 185 18.07 -17.32 6.44
CA LEU A 185 18.85 -17.76 5.29
C LEU A 185 18.60 -16.93 4.02
N TYR A 186 17.53 -16.14 3.98
CA TYR A 186 17.13 -15.41 2.80
C TYR A 186 17.25 -13.91 3.06
N HIS A 187 18.08 -13.24 2.24
CA HIS A 187 18.23 -11.81 2.21
C HIS A 187 17.98 -11.30 0.79
N TYR A 188 17.36 -10.13 0.67
CA TYR A 188 17.26 -9.47 -0.62
C TYR A 188 18.64 -9.00 -1.10
N ASP A 189 18.83 -8.97 -2.41
CA ASP A 189 20.05 -8.43 -3.03
C ASP A 189 19.96 -6.90 -3.06
N ALA A 190 20.85 -6.24 -2.32
CA ALA A 190 20.89 -4.78 -2.23
C ALA A 190 21.21 -4.13 -3.59
N GLN A 191 21.97 -4.79 -4.47
CA GLN A 191 22.26 -4.26 -5.80
C GLN A 191 21.01 -4.26 -6.69
N VAL A 192 20.20 -5.31 -6.59
CA VAL A 192 18.90 -5.36 -7.29
C VAL A 192 17.96 -4.27 -6.78
N LEU A 193 17.90 -4.08 -5.45
CA LEU A 193 17.08 -3.01 -4.88
C LEU A 193 17.57 -1.61 -5.31
N ASN A 194 18.87 -1.38 -5.37
CA ASN A 194 19.42 -0.12 -5.89
C ASN A 194 19.04 0.08 -7.37
N SER A 195 19.11 -0.98 -8.20
CA SER A 195 18.69 -0.89 -9.60
C SER A 195 17.18 -0.62 -9.74
N MET A 196 16.33 -1.16 -8.84
CA MET A 196 14.92 -0.79 -8.77
C MET A 196 14.75 0.70 -8.46
N MET A 197 15.53 1.23 -7.50
CA MET A 197 15.48 2.66 -7.16
C MET A 197 15.95 3.57 -8.30
N GLU A 198 17.03 3.22 -8.99
CA GLU A 198 17.49 3.96 -10.18
C GLU A 198 16.39 4.02 -11.25
N SER A 199 15.73 2.88 -11.50
CA SER A 199 14.61 2.82 -12.42
C SER A 199 13.41 3.63 -11.93
N PHE A 200 13.07 3.57 -10.64
CA PHE A 200 12.00 4.36 -10.04
C PHE A 200 12.25 5.87 -10.19
N VAL A 201 13.45 6.34 -9.90
CA VAL A 201 13.83 7.76 -10.01
C VAL A 201 13.77 8.25 -11.45
N SER A 202 13.99 7.37 -12.44
CA SER A 202 13.84 7.71 -13.86
C SER A 202 12.39 7.92 -14.30
N TRP A 203 11.42 7.51 -13.51
CA TRP A 203 10.00 7.71 -13.80
C TRP A 203 9.57 9.14 -13.48
N GLU A 204 9.21 9.90 -14.50
CA GLU A 204 8.93 11.35 -14.40
C GLU A 204 7.70 11.62 -13.49
N ASP A 205 6.65 10.82 -13.62
CA ASP A 205 5.39 10.97 -12.87
C ASP A 205 5.37 10.15 -11.54
N ARG A 206 6.53 9.81 -11.01
CA ARG A 206 6.60 9.01 -9.79
C ARG A 206 5.99 9.69 -8.58
N PRO A 207 5.37 8.92 -7.65
CA PRO A 207 4.90 9.49 -6.40
C PRO A 207 6.08 9.92 -5.51
N MET A 208 5.90 11.04 -4.81
CA MET A 208 6.88 11.54 -3.83
C MET A 208 7.01 10.62 -2.62
N ALA A 209 5.99 9.82 -2.34
CA ALA A 209 6.04 8.80 -1.31
C ALA A 209 5.23 7.57 -1.73
N CYS A 210 5.82 6.39 -1.52
CA CYS A 210 5.26 5.10 -1.90
C CYS A 210 5.96 3.98 -1.13
N SER A 211 5.54 2.73 -1.37
CA SER A 211 6.34 1.57 -1.00
C SER A 211 6.52 0.62 -2.18
N MET A 212 7.67 -0.05 -2.20
CA MET A 212 7.91 -1.25 -2.99
C MET A 212 7.95 -2.45 -2.06
N ASP A 213 7.07 -3.41 -2.26
CA ASP A 213 7.15 -4.70 -1.59
C ASP A 213 8.00 -5.63 -2.46
N ILE A 214 9.11 -6.10 -1.90
CA ILE A 214 10.06 -6.98 -2.58
C ILE A 214 10.10 -8.34 -1.89
N CYS A 215 10.46 -9.36 -2.63
CA CYS A 215 10.66 -10.69 -2.08
C CYS A 215 12.01 -11.27 -2.48
N VAL A 216 12.41 -12.30 -1.73
CA VAL A 216 13.39 -13.29 -2.19
C VAL A 216 12.67 -14.60 -2.40
N THR A 217 12.84 -15.17 -3.58
CA THR A 217 12.32 -16.48 -3.92
C THR A 217 13.24 -17.58 -3.36
N LYS A 218 12.73 -18.82 -3.24
CA LYS A 218 13.54 -19.93 -2.74
C LYS A 218 14.75 -20.26 -3.63
N ASP A 219 14.70 -19.89 -4.92
CA ASP A 219 15.83 -19.96 -5.84
C ASP A 219 16.78 -18.75 -5.78
N GLY A 220 16.55 -17.82 -4.83
CA GLY A 220 17.46 -16.74 -4.49
C GLY A 220 17.29 -15.44 -5.29
N ARG A 221 16.25 -15.30 -6.11
CA ARG A 221 15.99 -14.06 -6.86
C ARG A 221 15.33 -13.00 -6.00
N THR A 222 15.80 -11.76 -6.10
CA THR A 222 15.13 -10.60 -5.52
C THR A 222 14.20 -9.98 -6.56
N LEU A 223 12.90 -9.91 -6.26
CA LEU A 223 11.87 -9.49 -7.21
C LEU A 223 10.90 -8.48 -6.58
N LEU A 224 10.30 -7.64 -7.43
CA LEU A 224 9.20 -6.76 -7.03
C LEU A 224 7.89 -7.57 -6.93
N VAL A 225 7.25 -7.50 -5.78
CA VAL A 225 5.95 -8.13 -5.52
C VAL A 225 4.81 -7.17 -5.80
N GLU A 226 4.88 -5.97 -5.22
CA GLU A 226 3.82 -4.97 -5.26
C GLU A 226 4.36 -3.55 -5.14
N PHE A 227 3.60 -2.59 -5.68
CA PHE A 227 3.89 -1.17 -5.57
C PHE A 227 2.66 -0.46 -5.00
N ASN A 228 2.84 0.33 -3.92
CA ASN A 228 1.72 0.90 -3.17
C ASN A 228 1.85 2.41 -2.98
N ASP A 229 0.71 3.10 -3.05
CA ASP A 229 0.61 4.54 -2.78
C ASP A 229 0.66 4.82 -1.28
N ALA A 230 1.34 5.89 -0.87
CA ALA A 230 1.61 6.17 0.54
C ALA A 230 0.57 7.05 1.24
N TYR A 231 -0.48 7.51 0.58
CA TYR A 231 -1.46 8.38 1.25
C TYR A 231 -2.31 7.67 2.32
N SER A 232 -2.40 6.34 2.25
CA SER A 232 -3.05 5.48 3.26
C SER A 232 -2.43 4.09 3.21
N LEU A 233 -1.22 3.95 3.72
CA LEU A 233 -0.38 2.75 3.68
C LEU A 233 -0.15 2.22 5.10
N GLY A 234 0.03 0.91 5.26
CA GLY A 234 0.40 0.32 6.56
C GLY A 234 1.86 0.61 6.95
N ALA A 235 2.10 0.91 8.23
CA ALA A 235 3.40 1.33 8.76
C ALA A 235 4.41 0.18 8.92
N TYR A 236 3.98 -1.03 9.20
CA TYR A 236 4.81 -2.24 9.39
C TYR A 236 6.06 -2.04 10.27
N GLY A 237 5.95 -1.18 11.30
CA GLY A 237 7.04 -0.88 12.21
C GLY A 237 8.00 0.20 11.73
N LEU A 238 7.70 0.93 10.66
CA LEU A 238 8.37 2.19 10.33
C LEU A 238 8.24 3.16 11.50
N ALA A 239 9.31 3.85 11.88
CA ALA A 239 9.29 4.80 12.98
C ALA A 239 8.24 5.89 12.74
N ASP A 240 7.53 6.28 13.80
CA ASP A 240 6.35 7.14 13.76
C ASP A 240 6.58 8.45 12.98
N ILE A 241 7.70 9.10 13.21
CA ILE A 241 8.05 10.37 12.53
C ILE A 241 8.28 10.14 11.02
N TYR A 242 8.92 9.05 10.63
CA TYR A 242 9.13 8.74 9.21
C TYR A 242 7.82 8.35 8.54
N TYR A 243 6.94 7.65 9.26
CA TYR A 243 5.63 7.29 8.75
C TYR A 243 4.75 8.53 8.53
N ALA A 244 4.75 9.48 9.46
CA ALA A 244 4.06 10.76 9.31
C ALA A 244 4.61 11.58 8.13
N LYS A 245 5.93 11.66 7.97
CA LYS A 245 6.57 12.34 6.82
C LYS A 245 6.23 11.67 5.48
N LEU A 246 6.19 10.33 5.44
CA LEU A 246 5.79 9.57 4.25
C LEU A 246 4.37 9.94 3.80
N ILE A 247 3.42 9.95 4.74
CA ILE A 247 2.02 10.31 4.47
C ILE A 247 1.94 11.78 4.01
N SER A 248 2.61 12.69 4.71
CA SER A 248 2.60 14.12 4.38
C SER A 248 3.13 14.40 2.99
N ALA A 249 4.26 13.80 2.62
CA ALA A 249 4.85 13.97 1.28
C ALA A 249 3.85 13.59 0.17
N ARG A 250 3.12 12.48 0.36
CA ARG A 250 2.16 12.05 -0.65
C ARG A 250 0.89 12.91 -0.70
N TRP A 251 0.32 13.26 0.45
CA TRP A 251 -0.84 14.14 0.54
C TRP A 251 -0.55 15.50 -0.10
N SER A 252 0.61 16.09 0.22
CA SER A 252 1.03 17.39 -0.33
C SER A 252 1.20 17.35 -1.83
N GLN A 253 1.81 16.29 -2.37
CA GLN A 253 1.94 16.09 -3.82
C GLN A 253 0.57 15.98 -4.49
N LEU A 254 -0.34 15.15 -3.96
CA LEU A 254 -1.66 14.92 -4.55
C LEU A 254 -2.52 16.18 -4.56
N LEU A 255 -2.44 16.99 -3.51
CA LEU A 255 -3.21 18.22 -3.39
C LEU A 255 -2.50 19.46 -3.98
N GLY A 256 -1.27 19.30 -4.46
CA GLY A 256 -0.51 20.38 -5.12
C GLY A 256 -0.12 21.49 -4.16
N VAL A 257 0.20 21.17 -2.92
CA VAL A 257 0.63 22.10 -1.87
C VAL A 257 2.06 21.77 -1.41
N LYS A 258 2.66 22.71 -0.67
CA LYS A 258 3.97 22.49 -0.05
C LYS A 258 3.87 21.46 1.06
N ASP A 259 4.82 20.52 1.11
CA ASP A 259 4.98 19.62 2.26
C ASP A 259 5.66 20.37 3.41
N GLU A 260 4.87 20.74 4.41
CA GLU A 260 5.35 21.51 5.58
C GLU A 260 6.15 20.65 6.57
N TYR A 261 6.16 19.31 6.38
CA TYR A 261 6.90 18.37 7.22
C TYR A 261 8.16 17.83 6.55
N HIS A 262 8.52 18.39 5.40
CA HIS A 262 9.79 18.10 4.72
C HIS A 262 10.92 19.00 5.26
N PHE A 263 11.56 18.57 6.33
CA PHE A 263 12.71 19.21 6.96
C PHE A 263 13.67 18.20 7.58
#